data_9e04a3e0de5277c8427bc194d123f1ab
#
_entry.id   9e04a3e0de5277c8427bc194d123f1ab
#
_cell.length_a   1.000
_cell.length_b   1.000
_cell.length_c   1.000
_cell.angle_alpha   90.00
_cell.angle_beta   90.00
_cell.angle_gamma   90.00
#
_symmetry.space_group_name_H-M   'P 1'
#
loop_
_entity.id
_entity.type
_entity.pdbx_description
1 polymer ?
#
loop_
_entity_poly.entity_id
_entity_poly.type
_entity_poly.pdbx_seq_one_letter_code
_entity_poly.pdbx_strand_id
1 'polypeptide(L)'
;MKEYDFNWGIMPINRQNCFEDDNYWTWCGSAVKGDDGKYYLFAARWSKQRPFFSGYVFSSEVVCAVADEMTGPFKYQYTVLPDRGEEYWDGRMTHNPTIHKFGDTYYLFYIGATYPGERPSPEELKLAHNPKQELAYSTVRIGLATAKSPLGPWKRADAPIFDVNPNGWDSNVVTNPAACFLNDGTVMLYYRSNTPQGCKLGVARGHVSDMHFERVAGPLFAEHPNWSIEDVYVWYNGENFEMIAKDINGNACGVNGGGVHFVSADGINWRPADNFVAYTRSHVFEDGSVRELYHFERPCVLIENGIPACLYVAVGEGGADALPHESASFAQMASSRNQAVKLR
;
A
#
# COMPACT_ATOMS: atom_id res chain seq x y z
N MET A 1 -19.42 15.31 -8.92
CA MET A 1 -18.66 16.02 -7.85
C MET A 1 -17.35 16.53 -8.45
N LYS A 2 -16.79 17.64 -7.96
CA LYS A 2 -15.50 18.14 -8.47
C LYS A 2 -14.40 17.18 -8.01
N GLU A 3 -13.42 16.92 -8.88
CA GLU A 3 -12.22 16.14 -8.55
C GLU A 3 -11.50 16.75 -7.34
N TYR A 4 -10.94 15.90 -6.46
CA TYR A 4 -10.21 16.39 -5.30
C TYR A 4 -8.86 16.99 -5.71
N ASP A 5 -8.51 18.13 -5.16
CA ASP A 5 -7.24 18.80 -5.43
C ASP A 5 -6.25 18.55 -4.28
N PHE A 6 -5.36 17.57 -4.45
CA PHE A 6 -4.35 17.23 -3.45
C PHE A 6 -3.32 18.35 -3.24
N ASN A 7 -2.99 19.14 -4.26
CA ASN A 7 -2.04 20.25 -4.11
C ASN A 7 -2.58 21.33 -3.16
N TRP A 8 -3.90 21.55 -3.19
CA TRP A 8 -4.56 22.45 -2.26
C TRP A 8 -4.86 21.73 -0.92
N GLY A 9 -5.19 20.46 -0.96
CA GLY A 9 -5.69 19.67 0.16
C GLY A 9 -4.62 19.28 1.19
N ILE A 10 -3.40 18.97 0.75
CA ILE A 10 -2.32 18.54 1.66
C ILE A 10 -1.92 19.68 2.59
N MET A 11 -2.12 19.48 3.89
CA MET A 11 -1.75 20.43 4.93
C MET A 11 -0.29 20.22 5.37
N PRO A 12 0.34 21.22 6.04
CA PRO A 12 1.66 21.06 6.64
C PRO A 12 1.74 19.81 7.51
N ILE A 13 2.83 19.06 7.38
CA ILE A 13 3.03 17.78 8.06
C ILE A 13 3.42 18.00 9.51
N ASN A 14 2.66 17.43 10.44
CA ASN A 14 3.13 17.20 11.80
C ASN A 14 3.90 15.88 11.85
N ARG A 15 5.21 15.93 12.14
CA ARG A 15 6.07 14.75 12.19
C ARG A 15 5.61 13.69 13.19
N GLN A 16 4.89 14.10 14.25
CA GLN A 16 4.40 13.20 15.29
C GLN A 16 3.10 12.48 14.90
N ASN A 17 2.43 12.93 13.86
CA ASN A 17 1.21 12.32 13.34
C ASN A 17 1.53 11.05 12.54
N CYS A 18 2.03 10.02 13.20
CA CYS A 18 2.51 8.82 12.53
C CYS A 18 2.34 7.55 13.38
N PHE A 19 2.64 6.42 12.74
CA PHE A 19 2.99 5.15 13.36
C PHE A 19 4.44 4.82 13.02
N GLU A 20 5.27 4.70 14.02
CA GLU A 20 6.68 4.29 13.91
C GLU A 20 7.08 3.39 15.09
N ASP A 21 8.20 2.68 14.93
CA ASP A 21 8.75 1.80 15.94
C ASP A 21 10.28 1.82 15.86
N ASP A 22 10.95 1.93 17.01
CA ASP A 22 12.40 2.01 17.07
C ASP A 22 13.08 0.71 16.61
N ASN A 23 12.45 -0.43 16.82
CA ASN A 23 12.99 -1.77 16.54
C ASN A 23 12.51 -2.36 15.21
N TYR A 24 11.50 -1.74 14.59
CA TYR A 24 10.87 -2.25 13.38
C TYR A 24 10.84 -1.19 12.27
N TRP A 25 11.08 -1.63 11.06
CA TRP A 25 10.61 -0.92 9.88
C TRP A 25 9.08 -0.96 9.86
N THR A 26 8.43 0.15 9.57
CA THR A 26 6.97 0.25 9.42
C THR A 26 6.63 0.83 8.05
N TRP A 27 5.70 0.20 7.33
CA TRP A 27 5.41 0.56 5.94
C TRP A 27 3.95 0.29 5.55
N CYS A 28 3.46 0.86 4.44
CA CYS A 28 2.18 0.52 3.81
C CYS A 28 0.96 0.69 4.73
N GLY A 29 0.84 1.82 5.43
CA GLY A 29 -0.27 2.07 6.34
C GLY A 29 -1.59 2.32 5.59
N SER A 30 -2.66 1.62 6.02
CA SER A 30 -4.04 1.83 5.56
C SER A 30 -4.95 1.94 6.78
N ALA A 31 -5.81 2.96 6.84
CA ALA A 31 -6.60 3.25 8.01
C ALA A 31 -8.10 3.18 7.78
N VAL A 32 -8.83 2.85 8.84
CA VAL A 32 -10.29 2.81 8.88
C VAL A 32 -10.80 3.37 10.21
N LYS A 33 -11.96 4.01 10.20
CA LYS A 33 -12.66 4.42 11.42
C LYS A 33 -13.47 3.24 11.97
N GLY A 34 -13.28 2.94 13.24
CA GLY A 34 -14.07 1.95 13.98
C GLY A 34 -15.44 2.48 14.42
N ASP A 35 -16.34 1.56 14.79
CA ASP A 35 -17.66 1.91 15.33
C ASP A 35 -17.58 2.57 16.72
N ASP A 36 -16.47 2.42 17.41
CA ASP A 36 -16.13 3.09 18.65
C ASP A 36 -15.62 4.54 18.48
N GLY A 37 -15.55 5.00 17.22
CA GLY A 37 -15.09 6.33 16.85
C GLY A 37 -13.57 6.47 16.75
N LYS A 38 -12.80 5.44 17.11
CA LYS A 38 -11.34 5.43 16.99
C LYS A 38 -10.87 5.13 15.56
N TYR A 39 -9.62 5.43 15.28
CA TYR A 39 -8.99 5.16 13.99
C TYR A 39 -7.98 4.03 14.13
N TYR A 40 -8.09 3.05 13.25
CA TYR A 40 -7.30 1.83 13.23
C TYR A 40 -6.44 1.81 11.97
N LEU A 41 -5.12 1.85 12.15
CA LEU A 41 -4.13 1.79 11.08
C LEU A 41 -3.58 0.38 11.00
N PHE A 42 -3.74 -0.25 9.85
CA PHE A 42 -3.12 -1.54 9.51
C PHE A 42 -1.87 -1.26 8.70
N ALA A 43 -0.74 -1.76 9.16
CA ALA A 43 0.56 -1.51 8.53
C ALA A 43 1.39 -2.78 8.49
N ALA A 44 2.33 -2.84 7.56
CA ALA A 44 3.36 -3.85 7.53
C ALA A 44 4.53 -3.45 8.45
N ARG A 45 5.11 -4.41 9.18
CA ARG A 45 6.36 -4.19 9.93
C ARG A 45 7.28 -5.41 9.87
N TRP A 46 8.58 -5.17 10.00
CA TRP A 46 9.61 -6.21 10.15
C TRP A 46 10.81 -5.66 10.90
N SER A 47 11.59 -6.54 11.52
CA SER A 47 12.71 -6.16 12.38
C SER A 47 13.79 -5.34 11.64
N LYS A 48 14.26 -4.25 12.25
CA LYS A 48 15.41 -3.46 11.77
C LYS A 48 16.76 -4.21 11.85
N GLN A 49 16.80 -5.38 12.49
CA GLN A 49 17.96 -6.29 12.38
C GLN A 49 18.13 -6.85 10.96
N ARG A 50 17.15 -6.67 10.08
CA ARG A 50 17.16 -7.09 8.68
C ARG A 50 17.17 -5.85 7.77
N PRO A 51 17.82 -5.93 6.60
CA PRO A 51 17.75 -4.85 5.63
C PRO A 51 16.31 -4.49 5.28
N PHE A 52 16.05 -3.23 4.96
CA PHE A 52 14.71 -2.76 4.65
C PHE A 52 14.07 -3.59 3.54
N PHE A 53 14.66 -3.61 2.34
CA PHE A 53 14.05 -4.22 1.15
C PHE A 53 14.05 -5.76 1.19
N SER A 54 15.21 -6.40 1.39
CA SER A 54 15.25 -7.87 1.42
C SER A 54 14.57 -8.45 2.65
N GLY A 55 14.56 -7.71 3.77
CA GLY A 55 14.00 -8.18 5.05
C GLY A 55 12.48 -8.37 5.01
N TYR A 56 11.73 -7.51 4.30
CA TYR A 56 10.27 -7.61 4.29
C TYR A 56 9.77 -8.91 3.67
N VAL A 57 10.42 -9.38 2.60
CA VAL A 57 10.02 -10.61 1.88
C VAL A 57 10.02 -11.84 2.79
N PHE A 58 10.87 -11.82 3.82
CA PHE A 58 11.06 -12.98 4.69
C PHE A 58 10.42 -12.86 6.07
N SER A 59 10.06 -11.66 6.51
CA SER A 59 9.68 -11.47 7.91
C SER A 59 8.66 -10.37 8.17
N SER A 60 8.10 -9.77 7.12
CA SER A 60 7.03 -8.80 7.32
C SER A 60 5.78 -9.46 7.88
N GLU A 61 5.14 -8.76 8.80
CA GLU A 61 3.84 -9.09 9.37
C GLU A 61 2.91 -7.86 9.35
N VAL A 62 1.63 -8.10 9.20
CA VAL A 62 0.62 -7.03 9.29
C VAL A 62 0.22 -6.82 10.74
N VAL A 63 0.28 -5.58 11.18
CA VAL A 63 -0.06 -5.14 12.54
C VAL A 63 -1.19 -4.13 12.53
N CYS A 64 -1.83 -3.97 13.69
CA CYS A 64 -2.81 -2.93 13.95
C CYS A 64 -2.25 -1.93 14.95
N ALA A 65 -2.41 -0.65 14.66
CA ALA A 65 -2.17 0.47 15.57
C ALA A 65 -3.44 1.30 15.69
N VAL A 66 -3.65 1.97 16.82
CA VAL A 66 -4.87 2.72 17.11
C VAL A 66 -4.55 4.16 17.52
N ALA A 67 -5.46 5.06 17.18
CA ALA A 67 -5.46 6.45 17.63
C ALA A 67 -6.88 6.94 17.91
N ASP A 68 -7.02 7.98 18.73
CA ASP A 68 -8.29 8.65 18.96
C ASP A 68 -8.61 9.66 17.85
N GLU A 69 -7.58 10.16 17.15
CA GLU A 69 -7.70 11.09 16.02
C GLU A 69 -7.24 10.45 14.71
N MET A 70 -7.83 10.88 13.58
CA MET A 70 -7.49 10.35 12.24
C MET A 70 -6.02 10.54 11.88
N THR A 71 -5.38 11.58 12.41
CA THR A 71 -3.97 11.88 12.16
C THR A 71 -3.02 11.17 13.14
N GLY A 72 -3.54 10.47 14.13
CA GLY A 72 -2.69 9.84 15.15
C GLY A 72 -2.36 10.77 16.33
N PRO A 73 -1.26 10.55 17.09
CA PRO A 73 -0.27 9.48 16.89
C PRO A 73 -0.85 8.08 17.11
N PHE A 74 -0.46 7.15 16.25
CA PHE A 74 -0.93 5.78 16.33
C PHE A 74 -0.05 4.93 17.24
N LYS A 75 -0.69 4.10 18.08
CA LYS A 75 0.00 3.20 19.02
C LYS A 75 -0.26 1.75 18.65
N TYR A 76 0.80 0.97 18.57
CA TYR A 76 0.74 -0.48 18.34
C TYR A 76 -0.23 -1.14 19.32
N GLN A 77 -1.06 -2.04 18.79
CA GLN A 77 -2.00 -2.84 19.56
C GLN A 77 -1.64 -4.33 19.53
N TYR A 78 -1.55 -4.91 18.32
CA TYR A 78 -1.29 -6.34 18.17
C TYR A 78 -0.89 -6.67 16.73
N THR A 79 -0.31 -7.87 16.55
CA THR A 79 -0.06 -8.45 15.23
C THR A 79 -1.32 -9.11 14.71
N VAL A 80 -1.81 -8.63 13.57
CA VAL A 80 -3.07 -9.09 12.94
C VAL A 80 -2.86 -10.39 12.19
N LEU A 81 -1.81 -10.43 11.38
CA LEU A 81 -1.49 -11.56 10.51
C LEU A 81 -0.06 -12.07 10.81
N PRO A 82 0.14 -12.81 11.92
CA PRO A 82 1.45 -13.37 12.27
C PRO A 82 1.87 -14.48 11.29
N ASP A 83 3.17 -14.80 11.31
CA ASP A 83 3.71 -16.03 10.71
C ASP A 83 2.92 -17.23 11.22
N ARG A 84 2.50 -18.12 10.32
CA ARG A 84 1.71 -19.33 10.65
C ARG A 84 2.31 -20.61 10.10
N GLY A 85 3.56 -20.57 9.61
CA GLY A 85 4.29 -21.73 9.13
C GLY A 85 4.36 -21.84 7.60
N GLU A 86 5.37 -22.57 7.13
CA GLU A 86 5.63 -22.70 5.69
C GLU A 86 4.58 -23.53 4.93
N GLU A 87 3.74 -24.26 5.64
CA GLU A 87 2.65 -25.06 5.09
C GLU A 87 1.48 -24.23 4.56
N TYR A 88 1.41 -22.96 4.96
CA TYR A 88 0.39 -22.02 4.46
C TYR A 88 0.97 -21.13 3.35
N TRP A 89 0.17 -20.83 2.34
CA TRP A 89 0.56 -20.03 1.19
C TRP A 89 1.08 -18.62 1.57
N ASP A 90 0.64 -18.08 2.71
CA ASP A 90 1.00 -16.76 3.27
C ASP A 90 1.67 -16.90 4.64
N GLY A 91 2.20 -18.08 4.94
CA GLY A 91 2.63 -18.43 6.29
C GLY A 91 3.87 -17.70 6.76
N ARG A 92 4.73 -17.29 5.85
CA ARG A 92 6.06 -16.74 6.19
C ARG A 92 6.14 -15.22 6.08
N MET A 93 5.28 -14.59 5.31
CA MET A 93 5.25 -13.14 5.11
C MET A 93 3.83 -12.68 4.82
N THR A 94 3.40 -11.61 5.50
CA THR A 94 2.22 -10.83 5.15
C THR A 94 2.61 -9.35 5.05
N HIS A 95 2.13 -8.65 3.99
CA HIS A 95 2.59 -7.30 3.69
C HIS A 95 1.52 -6.53 2.90
N ASN A 96 1.72 -5.23 2.65
CA ASN A 96 0.83 -4.37 1.86
C ASN A 96 -0.64 -4.45 2.25
N PRO A 97 -1.00 -4.23 3.54
CA PRO A 97 -2.39 -4.25 3.95
C PRO A 97 -3.17 -3.08 3.35
N THR A 98 -4.41 -3.34 2.96
CA THR A 98 -5.40 -2.31 2.67
C THR A 98 -6.72 -2.70 3.32
N ILE A 99 -7.21 -1.83 4.21
CA ILE A 99 -8.40 -2.07 5.04
C ILE A 99 -9.59 -1.30 4.49
N HIS A 100 -10.73 -1.98 4.45
CA HIS A 100 -12.02 -1.39 4.08
C HIS A 100 -13.11 -1.84 5.03
N LYS A 101 -14.14 -1.02 5.19
CA LYS A 101 -15.36 -1.38 5.89
C LYS A 101 -16.52 -1.33 4.91
N PHE A 102 -17.26 -2.42 4.80
CA PHE A 102 -18.51 -2.47 4.03
C PHE A 102 -19.59 -3.15 4.86
N GLY A 103 -20.69 -2.45 5.08
CA GLY A 103 -21.69 -2.87 6.04
C GLY A 103 -21.11 -3.00 7.45
N ASP A 104 -21.31 -4.14 8.06
CA ASP A 104 -20.81 -4.50 9.40
C ASP A 104 -19.50 -5.30 9.39
N THR A 105 -18.84 -5.39 8.23
CA THR A 105 -17.66 -6.25 8.04
C THR A 105 -16.46 -5.42 7.62
N TYR A 106 -15.33 -5.73 8.23
CA TYR A 106 -14.01 -5.21 7.87
C TYR A 106 -13.32 -6.22 6.95
N TYR A 107 -12.77 -5.72 5.84
CA TYR A 107 -12.07 -6.49 4.81
C TYR A 107 -10.63 -6.01 4.73
N LEU A 108 -9.71 -6.86 5.10
CA LEU A 108 -8.28 -6.59 5.07
C LEU A 108 -7.65 -7.38 3.93
N PHE A 109 -7.39 -6.71 2.82
CA PHE A 109 -6.60 -7.28 1.73
C PHE A 109 -5.12 -7.15 2.08
N TYR A 110 -4.33 -8.11 1.68
CA TYR A 110 -2.90 -8.13 1.92
C TYR A 110 -2.20 -9.00 0.87
N ILE A 111 -0.88 -8.94 0.82
CA ILE A 111 -0.09 -9.94 0.11
C ILE A 111 0.52 -10.92 1.11
N GLY A 112 0.59 -12.17 0.71
CA GLY A 112 1.25 -13.22 1.45
C GLY A 112 2.26 -13.96 0.60
N ALA A 113 3.26 -14.52 1.26
CA ALA A 113 4.25 -15.40 0.63
C ALA A 113 4.68 -16.51 1.59
N THR A 114 5.20 -17.58 1.01
CA THR A 114 5.82 -18.66 1.74
C THR A 114 7.10 -19.12 1.04
N TYR A 115 7.95 -19.81 1.73
CA TYR A 115 9.15 -20.43 1.21
C TYR A 115 9.57 -21.58 2.14
N PRO A 116 10.20 -22.63 1.62
CA PRO A 116 10.59 -23.78 2.44
C PRO A 116 11.87 -23.51 3.25
N GLY A 117 11.99 -24.20 4.36
CA GLY A 117 13.20 -24.27 5.19
C GLY A 117 13.40 -23.06 6.09
N GLU A 118 14.65 -22.89 6.54
CA GLU A 118 15.00 -21.85 7.50
C GLU A 118 14.96 -20.44 6.89
N ARG A 119 14.51 -19.49 7.70
CA ARG A 119 14.52 -18.07 7.36
C ARG A 119 15.97 -17.60 7.20
N PRO A 120 16.29 -16.87 6.10
CA PRO A 120 17.64 -16.35 5.90
C PRO A 120 18.11 -15.51 7.09
N SER A 121 19.38 -15.64 7.44
CA SER A 121 20.01 -14.78 8.43
C SER A 121 20.12 -13.33 7.93
N PRO A 122 20.28 -12.32 8.81
CA PRO A 122 20.53 -10.95 8.39
C PRO A 122 21.75 -10.81 7.45
N GLU A 123 22.76 -11.63 7.62
CA GLU A 123 23.97 -11.61 6.79
C GLU A 123 23.70 -12.14 5.38
N GLU A 124 22.94 -13.23 5.25
CA GLU A 124 22.52 -13.74 3.94
C GLU A 124 21.69 -12.73 3.15
N LEU A 125 20.87 -11.89 3.85
CA LEU A 125 20.03 -10.88 3.24
C LEU A 125 20.81 -9.65 2.72
N LYS A 126 22.06 -9.47 3.09
CA LYS A 126 22.93 -8.41 2.57
C LYS A 126 23.58 -8.76 1.23
N LEU A 127 23.47 -10.01 0.79
CA LEU A 127 24.01 -10.44 -0.50
C LEU A 127 23.25 -9.77 -1.64
N ALA A 128 23.96 -9.24 -2.60
CA ALA A 128 23.40 -8.52 -3.76
C ALA A 128 22.45 -9.38 -4.61
N HIS A 129 22.65 -10.71 -4.58
CA HIS A 129 21.79 -11.68 -5.23
C HIS A 129 21.51 -12.83 -4.27
N ASN A 130 20.25 -12.99 -3.93
CA ASN A 130 19.80 -14.04 -3.01
C ASN A 130 18.71 -14.90 -3.67
N PRO A 131 19.03 -16.12 -4.11
CA PRO A 131 18.05 -17.01 -4.78
C PRO A 131 16.83 -17.34 -3.90
N LYS A 132 16.98 -17.37 -2.58
CA LYS A 132 15.84 -17.56 -1.67
C LYS A 132 14.86 -16.39 -1.74
N GLN A 133 15.36 -15.16 -1.97
CA GLN A 133 14.51 -13.98 -2.12
C GLN A 133 13.67 -14.05 -3.40
N GLU A 134 14.27 -14.46 -4.51
CA GLU A 134 13.55 -14.64 -5.77
C GLU A 134 12.48 -15.73 -5.63
N LEU A 135 12.82 -16.85 -4.99
CA LEU A 135 11.87 -17.93 -4.71
C LEU A 135 10.70 -17.43 -3.84
N ALA A 136 10.99 -16.80 -2.70
CA ALA A 136 9.96 -16.28 -1.80
C ALA A 136 9.08 -15.23 -2.51
N TYR A 137 9.68 -14.32 -3.26
CA TYR A 137 8.95 -13.30 -4.00
C TYR A 137 8.05 -13.88 -5.11
N SER A 138 8.47 -14.96 -5.76
CA SER A 138 7.68 -15.63 -6.81
C SER A 138 6.38 -16.25 -6.27
N THR A 139 6.29 -16.50 -4.95
CA THR A 139 5.09 -17.04 -4.29
C THR A 139 4.10 -15.97 -3.83
N VAL A 140 4.42 -14.68 -4.03
CA VAL A 140 3.56 -13.57 -3.58
C VAL A 140 2.20 -13.62 -4.29
N ARG A 141 1.12 -13.63 -3.49
CA ARG A 141 -0.28 -13.62 -3.93
C ARG A 141 -1.10 -12.68 -3.07
N ILE A 142 -2.31 -12.37 -3.52
CA ILE A 142 -3.25 -11.53 -2.77
C ILE A 142 -4.18 -12.39 -1.93
N GLY A 143 -4.28 -12.02 -0.65
CA GLY A 143 -5.14 -12.64 0.34
C GLY A 143 -6.16 -11.68 0.92
N LEU A 144 -7.05 -12.25 1.71
CA LEU A 144 -8.11 -11.55 2.43
C LEU A 144 -8.25 -12.10 3.84
N ALA A 145 -8.39 -11.20 4.79
CA ALA A 145 -8.89 -11.51 6.11
C ALA A 145 -10.13 -10.66 6.42
N THR A 146 -11.10 -11.21 7.12
CA THR A 146 -12.33 -10.51 7.47
C THR A 146 -12.59 -10.55 8.97
N ALA A 147 -13.24 -9.50 9.50
CA ALA A 147 -13.63 -9.42 10.90
C ALA A 147 -14.88 -8.54 11.07
N LYS A 148 -15.55 -8.66 12.22
CA LYS A 148 -16.65 -7.77 12.62
C LYS A 148 -16.18 -6.58 13.46
N SER A 149 -14.91 -6.55 13.81
CA SER A 149 -14.27 -5.46 14.55
C SER A 149 -12.83 -5.28 14.03
N PRO A 150 -12.28 -4.06 14.00
CA PRO A 150 -10.87 -3.85 13.67
C PRO A 150 -9.92 -4.54 14.65
N LEU A 151 -10.41 -4.90 15.84
CA LEU A 151 -9.68 -5.68 16.84
C LEU A 151 -9.81 -7.20 16.64
N GLY A 152 -10.51 -7.64 15.59
CA GLY A 152 -10.73 -9.05 15.30
C GLY A 152 -11.89 -9.68 16.10
N PRO A 153 -11.96 -11.02 16.21
CA PRO A 153 -10.99 -11.95 15.61
C PRO A 153 -11.03 -11.95 14.09
N TRP A 154 -9.86 -12.03 13.45
CA TRP A 154 -9.71 -12.05 12.00
C TRP A 154 -9.76 -13.46 11.45
N LYS A 155 -10.58 -13.68 10.46
CA LYS A 155 -10.64 -14.92 9.70
C LYS A 155 -9.83 -14.75 8.41
N ARG A 156 -8.64 -15.39 8.34
CA ARG A 156 -7.79 -15.42 7.15
C ARG A 156 -8.32 -16.45 6.15
N ALA A 157 -8.25 -16.12 4.87
CA ALA A 157 -8.50 -17.09 3.81
C ALA A 157 -7.38 -18.15 3.76
N ASP A 158 -7.76 -19.42 3.57
CA ASP A 158 -6.80 -20.54 3.53
C ASP A 158 -6.13 -20.71 2.16
N ALA A 159 -6.61 -19.99 1.15
CA ALA A 159 -6.03 -19.89 -0.18
C ALA A 159 -5.96 -18.42 -0.61
N PRO A 160 -5.09 -18.05 -1.56
CA PRO A 160 -5.14 -16.73 -2.18
C PRO A 160 -6.53 -16.47 -2.77
N ILE A 161 -7.04 -15.24 -2.59
CA ILE A 161 -8.28 -14.82 -3.24
C ILE A 161 -8.05 -14.38 -4.69
N PHE A 162 -6.79 -14.08 -5.03
CA PHE A 162 -6.39 -13.71 -6.37
C PHE A 162 -4.98 -14.20 -6.66
N ASP A 163 -4.85 -15.01 -7.72
CA ASP A 163 -3.61 -15.67 -8.13
C ASP A 163 -3.14 -15.16 -9.50
N VAL A 164 -1.90 -15.47 -9.87
CA VAL A 164 -1.33 -15.19 -11.19
C VAL A 164 -2.12 -15.87 -12.31
N ASN A 165 -2.11 -15.27 -13.49
CA ASN A 165 -2.57 -15.95 -14.69
C ASN A 165 -1.33 -16.47 -15.48
N PRO A 166 -1.05 -17.77 -15.45
CA PRO A 166 0.16 -18.31 -16.06
C PRO A 166 0.25 -18.05 -17.56
N ASN A 167 -0.86 -17.75 -18.21
CA ASN A 167 -0.94 -17.46 -19.66
C ASN A 167 -1.13 -15.95 -19.92
N GLY A 168 -1.11 -15.10 -18.90
CA GLY A 168 -1.35 -13.67 -19.00
C GLY A 168 -0.09 -12.83 -18.82
N TRP A 169 -0.27 -11.52 -18.95
CA TRP A 169 0.77 -10.54 -18.66
C TRP A 169 1.18 -10.50 -17.18
N ASP A 170 0.29 -10.95 -16.29
CA ASP A 170 0.42 -11.01 -14.84
C ASP A 170 0.78 -12.42 -14.31
N SER A 171 1.61 -13.14 -15.09
CA SER A 171 2.02 -14.51 -14.79
C SER A 171 3.10 -14.65 -13.70
N ASN A 172 3.75 -13.54 -13.31
CA ASN A 172 4.85 -13.59 -12.35
C ASN A 172 4.33 -13.49 -10.89
N VAL A 173 3.81 -12.33 -10.52
CA VAL A 173 3.26 -12.05 -9.19
C VAL A 173 1.98 -11.23 -9.33
N VAL A 174 1.10 -11.32 -8.34
CA VAL A 174 0.01 -10.37 -8.12
C VAL A 174 0.18 -9.77 -6.73
N THR A 175 0.32 -8.44 -6.68
CA THR A 175 0.75 -7.73 -5.48
C THR A 175 0.09 -6.36 -5.36
N ASN A 176 0.32 -5.65 -4.26
CA ASN A 176 -0.16 -4.29 -4.00
C ASN A 176 -1.67 -4.15 -4.22
N PRO A 177 -2.51 -4.92 -3.49
CA PRO A 177 -3.95 -4.86 -3.64
C PRO A 177 -4.48 -3.49 -3.23
N ALA A 178 -5.43 -2.97 -4.01
CA ALA A 178 -6.26 -1.83 -3.65
C ALA A 178 -7.70 -2.15 -4.03
N ALA A 179 -8.62 -2.12 -3.08
CA ALA A 179 -10.01 -2.44 -3.32
C ALA A 179 -10.88 -1.18 -3.27
N CYS A 180 -11.85 -1.09 -4.16
CA CYS A 180 -12.88 -0.07 -4.15
C CYS A 180 -14.25 -0.74 -4.08
N PHE A 181 -14.99 -0.49 -2.99
CA PHE A 181 -16.31 -1.05 -2.75
C PHE A 181 -17.38 -0.09 -3.27
N LEU A 182 -18.32 -0.62 -4.06
CA LEU A 182 -19.49 0.10 -4.52
C LEU A 182 -20.71 -0.25 -3.67
N ASN A 183 -21.71 0.62 -3.66
CA ASN A 183 -22.90 0.48 -2.81
C ASN A 183 -23.73 -0.79 -3.09
N ASP A 184 -23.64 -1.32 -4.29
CA ASP A 184 -24.32 -2.58 -4.69
C ASP A 184 -23.58 -3.85 -4.24
N GLY A 185 -22.43 -3.70 -3.58
CA GLY A 185 -21.57 -4.80 -3.15
C GLY A 185 -20.53 -5.23 -4.17
N THR A 186 -20.48 -4.60 -5.33
CA THR A 186 -19.37 -4.79 -6.29
C THR A 186 -18.06 -4.34 -5.67
N VAL A 187 -17.00 -5.10 -5.90
CA VAL A 187 -15.63 -4.77 -5.47
C VAL A 187 -14.72 -4.73 -6.69
N MET A 188 -14.12 -3.59 -6.94
CA MET A 188 -13.06 -3.44 -7.92
C MET A 188 -11.72 -3.66 -7.21
N LEU A 189 -10.98 -4.70 -7.60
CA LEU A 189 -9.66 -5.03 -7.05
C LEU A 189 -8.59 -4.64 -8.05
N TYR A 190 -7.86 -3.58 -7.72
CA TYR A 190 -6.68 -3.17 -8.48
C TYR A 190 -5.45 -3.88 -7.91
N TYR A 191 -4.56 -4.27 -8.79
CA TYR A 191 -3.35 -5.00 -8.44
C TYR A 191 -2.19 -4.67 -9.37
N ARG A 192 -0.99 -4.95 -8.93
CA ARG A 192 0.24 -4.79 -9.69
C ARG A 192 0.82 -6.16 -10.06
N SER A 193 1.45 -6.25 -11.21
CA SER A 193 2.35 -7.33 -11.56
C SER A 193 3.66 -6.80 -12.16
N ASN A 194 4.71 -7.60 -12.07
CA ASN A 194 5.98 -7.30 -12.70
C ASN A 194 6.03 -7.94 -14.10
N THR A 195 6.41 -7.13 -15.08
CA THR A 195 6.65 -7.58 -16.45
C THR A 195 8.08 -7.23 -16.88
N PRO A 196 8.59 -7.77 -17.98
CA PRO A 196 9.88 -7.35 -18.53
C PRO A 196 9.95 -5.84 -18.85
N GLN A 197 8.79 -5.19 -19.03
CA GLN A 197 8.67 -3.75 -19.30
C GLN A 197 8.41 -2.92 -18.01
N GLY A 198 8.64 -3.50 -16.83
CA GLY A 198 8.43 -2.86 -15.53
C GLY A 198 7.09 -3.21 -14.89
N CYS A 199 6.71 -2.43 -13.87
CA CYS A 199 5.45 -2.61 -13.16
C CYS A 199 4.26 -2.23 -14.02
N LYS A 200 3.23 -3.07 -14.00
CA LYS A 200 1.96 -2.82 -14.68
C LYS A 200 0.80 -3.08 -13.74
N LEU A 201 -0.27 -2.34 -13.94
CA LEU A 201 -1.50 -2.45 -13.16
C LEU A 201 -2.58 -3.22 -13.91
N GLY A 202 -3.41 -3.93 -13.17
CA GLY A 202 -4.62 -4.56 -13.66
C GLY A 202 -5.78 -4.30 -12.73
N VAL A 203 -6.97 -4.61 -13.20
CA VAL A 203 -8.19 -4.57 -12.40
C VAL A 203 -9.01 -5.84 -12.59
N ALA A 204 -9.50 -6.36 -11.46
CA ALA A 204 -10.44 -7.47 -11.39
C ALA A 204 -11.73 -6.99 -10.71
N ARG A 205 -12.84 -7.64 -11.01
CA ARG A 205 -14.15 -7.36 -10.41
C ARG A 205 -14.61 -8.57 -9.63
N GLY A 206 -15.14 -8.34 -8.45
CA GLY A 206 -15.76 -9.32 -7.59
C GLY A 206 -16.99 -8.76 -6.90
N HIS A 207 -17.54 -9.51 -5.96
CA HIS A 207 -18.69 -9.09 -5.16
C HIS A 207 -18.50 -9.52 -3.70
N VAL A 208 -19.05 -8.76 -2.76
CA VAL A 208 -18.94 -9.03 -1.31
C VAL A 208 -19.54 -10.36 -0.87
N SER A 209 -20.42 -10.97 -1.68
CA SER A 209 -21.08 -12.25 -1.35
C SER A 209 -20.14 -13.43 -1.29
N ASP A 210 -19.09 -13.43 -2.11
CA ASP A 210 -18.19 -14.58 -2.27
C ASP A 210 -16.72 -14.20 -2.39
N MET A 211 -16.42 -12.90 -2.63
CA MET A 211 -15.06 -12.38 -2.83
C MET A 211 -14.27 -13.12 -3.91
N HIS A 212 -15.00 -13.63 -4.92
CA HIS A 212 -14.42 -14.19 -6.12
C HIS A 212 -14.16 -13.09 -7.14
N PHE A 213 -12.93 -13.04 -7.71
CA PHE A 213 -12.49 -11.96 -8.59
C PHE A 213 -12.17 -12.46 -9.99
N GLU A 214 -12.77 -11.82 -10.99
CA GLU A 214 -12.49 -12.04 -12.40
C GLU A 214 -11.73 -10.85 -12.97
N ARG A 215 -10.67 -11.10 -13.76
CA ARG A 215 -9.92 -10.05 -14.46
C ARG A 215 -10.82 -9.35 -15.47
N VAL A 216 -10.89 -8.02 -15.42
CA VAL A 216 -11.71 -7.23 -16.36
C VAL A 216 -10.88 -6.37 -17.29
N ALA A 217 -9.70 -5.89 -16.85
CA ALA A 217 -8.77 -5.16 -17.69
C ALA A 217 -7.32 -5.25 -17.20
N GLY A 218 -6.38 -5.10 -18.11
CA GLY A 218 -4.95 -4.99 -17.84
C GLY A 218 -4.08 -5.42 -19.04
N PRO A 219 -2.88 -4.84 -19.17
CA PRO A 219 -2.36 -3.76 -18.31
C PRO A 219 -3.11 -2.44 -18.53
N LEU A 220 -3.39 -1.73 -17.42
CA LEU A 220 -3.88 -0.36 -17.46
C LEU A 220 -2.75 0.56 -17.96
N PHE A 221 -3.11 1.70 -18.57
CA PHE A 221 -2.17 2.67 -19.15
C PHE A 221 -1.29 2.07 -20.25
N ALA A 222 -1.82 1.13 -21.02
CA ALA A 222 -1.07 0.48 -22.11
C ALA A 222 -0.64 1.46 -23.22
N GLU A 223 -1.38 2.56 -23.39
CA GLU A 223 -1.06 3.69 -24.28
C GLU A 223 0.15 4.51 -23.83
N HIS A 224 0.57 4.34 -22.56
CA HIS A 224 1.73 4.98 -21.95
C HIS A 224 2.79 3.94 -21.54
N PRO A 225 3.48 3.29 -22.48
CA PRO A 225 4.35 2.15 -22.19
C PRO A 225 5.51 2.47 -21.24
N ASN A 226 5.95 3.74 -21.19
CA ASN A 226 7.05 4.21 -20.35
C ASN A 226 6.59 4.61 -18.93
N TRP A 227 5.29 4.64 -18.65
CA TRP A 227 4.81 4.90 -17.31
C TRP A 227 4.99 3.66 -16.42
N SER A 228 5.46 3.89 -15.22
CA SER A 228 5.62 2.88 -14.18
C SER A 228 4.85 3.32 -12.94
N ILE A 229 3.56 3.02 -12.94
CA ILE A 229 2.62 3.40 -11.88
C ILE A 229 2.44 2.24 -10.92
N GLU A 230 2.54 2.51 -9.62
CA GLU A 230 2.31 1.52 -8.55
C GLU A 230 1.62 2.14 -7.34
N ASP A 231 1.30 1.29 -6.34
CA ASP A 231 0.79 1.71 -5.04
C ASP A 231 -0.49 2.52 -5.14
N VAL A 232 -1.41 2.02 -5.93
CA VAL A 232 -2.69 2.70 -6.15
C VAL A 232 -3.57 2.63 -4.91
N TYR A 233 -4.30 3.69 -4.66
CA TYR A 233 -5.49 3.71 -3.81
C TYR A 233 -6.66 4.27 -4.61
N VAL A 234 -7.80 3.59 -4.57
CA VAL A 234 -8.95 3.93 -5.41
C VAL A 234 -10.19 4.09 -4.54
N TRP A 235 -10.97 5.12 -4.80
CA TRP A 235 -12.29 5.33 -4.19
C TRP A 235 -13.31 5.78 -5.24
N TYR A 236 -14.58 5.61 -4.92
CA TYR A 236 -15.69 6.11 -5.71
C TYR A 236 -16.30 7.31 -5.00
N ASN A 237 -16.36 8.46 -5.66
CA ASN A 237 -16.83 9.71 -5.05
C ASN A 237 -18.35 9.95 -5.22
N GLY A 238 -19.07 8.96 -5.77
CA GLY A 238 -20.51 9.05 -6.07
C GLY A 238 -20.83 9.32 -7.54
N GLU A 239 -19.86 9.78 -8.32
CA GLU A 239 -19.97 10.02 -9.77
C GLU A 239 -18.87 9.32 -10.55
N ASN A 240 -17.64 9.44 -10.06
CA ASN A 240 -16.44 8.90 -10.71
C ASN A 240 -15.60 8.09 -9.74
N PHE A 241 -14.81 7.20 -10.29
CA PHE A 241 -13.68 6.64 -9.58
C PHE A 241 -12.52 7.63 -9.61
N GLU A 242 -11.84 7.76 -8.48
CA GLU A 242 -10.60 8.52 -8.35
C GLU A 242 -9.49 7.58 -7.87
N MET A 243 -8.28 7.77 -8.38
CA MET A 243 -7.10 6.98 -8.05
C MET A 243 -5.93 7.90 -7.72
N ILE A 244 -5.33 7.72 -6.57
CA ILE A 244 -4.01 8.26 -6.25
C ILE A 244 -2.99 7.13 -6.33
N ALA A 245 -1.82 7.39 -6.91
CA ALA A 245 -0.79 6.39 -7.13
C ALA A 245 0.61 7.00 -7.11
N LYS A 246 1.64 6.15 -7.06
CA LYS A 246 3.04 6.56 -7.19
C LYS A 246 3.51 6.40 -8.64
N ASP A 247 4.20 7.41 -9.16
CA ASP A 247 4.99 7.34 -10.39
C ASP A 247 6.44 6.99 -10.03
N ILE A 248 6.84 5.73 -10.27
CA ILE A 248 8.13 5.21 -9.83
C ILE A 248 9.29 5.99 -10.47
N ASN A 249 9.20 6.22 -11.78
CA ASN A 249 10.31 6.75 -12.58
C ASN A 249 10.13 8.22 -12.99
N GLY A 250 9.04 8.85 -12.59
CA GLY A 250 8.73 10.24 -12.93
C GLY A 250 8.32 10.46 -14.38
N ASN A 251 8.08 9.42 -15.17
CA ASN A 251 7.76 9.56 -16.60
C ASN A 251 6.33 10.06 -16.84
N ALA A 252 5.45 9.93 -15.85
CA ALA A 252 4.09 10.45 -15.95
C ALA A 252 3.99 11.89 -15.46
N CYS A 253 4.54 12.21 -14.29
CA CYS A 253 4.36 13.52 -13.65
C CYS A 253 5.62 14.41 -13.62
N GLY A 254 6.76 13.93 -14.14
CA GLY A 254 8.03 14.66 -14.11
C GLY A 254 8.78 14.61 -12.78
N VAL A 255 8.26 13.87 -11.79
CA VAL A 255 8.85 13.74 -10.45
C VAL A 255 9.06 12.27 -10.11
N ASN A 256 10.31 11.84 -9.98
CA ASN A 256 10.64 10.49 -9.54
C ASN A 256 10.07 10.20 -8.15
N GLY A 257 9.23 9.18 -8.03
CA GLY A 257 8.52 8.87 -6.79
C GLY A 257 7.40 9.86 -6.43
N GLY A 258 7.00 10.73 -7.35
CA GLY A 258 5.87 11.64 -7.17
C GLY A 258 4.53 10.92 -7.18
N GLY A 259 3.52 11.53 -6.58
CA GLY A 259 2.14 11.06 -6.60
C GLY A 259 1.39 11.58 -7.82
N VAL A 260 0.58 10.71 -8.42
CA VAL A 260 -0.29 11.06 -9.56
C VAL A 260 -1.75 10.81 -9.21
N HIS A 261 -2.63 11.62 -9.77
CA HIS A 261 -4.06 11.54 -9.57
C HIS A 261 -4.77 11.28 -10.91
N PHE A 262 -5.58 10.24 -10.94
CA PHE A 262 -6.38 9.86 -12.11
C PHE A 262 -7.86 9.81 -11.78
N VAL A 263 -8.67 9.95 -12.80
CA VAL A 263 -10.14 9.88 -12.72
C VAL A 263 -10.69 8.95 -13.80
N SER A 264 -11.75 8.22 -13.48
CA SER A 264 -12.41 7.31 -14.40
C SER A 264 -13.91 7.27 -14.16
N ALA A 265 -14.69 7.17 -15.23
CA ALA A 265 -16.14 6.97 -15.11
C ALA A 265 -16.53 5.51 -14.83
N ASP A 266 -15.69 4.57 -15.18
CA ASP A 266 -15.98 3.13 -15.13
C ASP A 266 -15.01 2.29 -14.27
N GLY A 267 -13.95 2.94 -13.73
CA GLY A 267 -12.89 2.28 -12.97
C GLY A 267 -11.92 1.47 -13.83
N ILE A 268 -12.00 1.57 -15.15
CA ILE A 268 -11.17 0.82 -16.11
C ILE A 268 -10.37 1.78 -17.01
N ASN A 269 -11.08 2.74 -17.59
CA ASN A 269 -10.50 3.73 -18.50
C ASN A 269 -10.16 5.00 -17.71
N TRP A 270 -8.87 5.25 -17.52
CA TRP A 270 -8.36 6.31 -16.67
C TRP A 270 -7.81 7.48 -17.47
N ARG A 271 -8.07 8.67 -17.02
CA ARG A 271 -7.41 9.90 -17.51
C ARG A 271 -6.72 10.63 -16.35
N PRO A 272 -5.69 11.43 -16.62
CA PRO A 272 -5.19 12.38 -15.63
C PRO A 272 -6.30 13.27 -15.08
N ALA A 273 -6.27 13.55 -13.77
CA ALA A 273 -7.11 14.58 -13.16
C ALA A 273 -6.66 15.97 -13.59
N ASP A 274 -7.49 17.00 -13.38
CA ASP A 274 -7.16 18.39 -13.70
C ASP A 274 -5.87 18.85 -12.98
N ASN A 275 -5.70 18.43 -11.71
CA ASN A 275 -4.47 18.57 -10.94
C ASN A 275 -3.77 17.21 -10.86
N PHE A 276 -3.06 16.85 -11.91
CA PHE A 276 -2.48 15.51 -12.09
C PHE A 276 -1.42 15.13 -11.07
N VAL A 277 -0.52 16.06 -10.70
CA VAL A 277 0.50 15.81 -9.67
C VAL A 277 -0.17 15.94 -8.31
N ALA A 278 -0.36 14.83 -7.61
CA ALA A 278 -0.99 14.81 -6.30
C ALA A 278 -0.05 15.24 -5.18
N TYR A 279 1.20 14.81 -5.25
CA TYR A 279 2.26 15.20 -4.30
C TYR A 279 3.64 15.02 -4.91
N THR A 280 4.62 15.64 -4.27
CA THR A 280 6.03 15.42 -4.53
C THR A 280 6.69 14.83 -3.29
N ARG A 281 8.02 14.70 -3.25
CA ARG A 281 8.75 14.33 -2.04
C ARG A 281 9.07 15.53 -1.14
N SER A 282 8.86 16.75 -1.63
CA SER A 282 9.11 18.00 -0.89
C SER A 282 7.84 18.48 -0.21
N HIS A 283 7.87 18.63 1.11
CA HIS A 283 6.71 19.00 1.92
C HIS A 283 7.04 20.10 2.93
N VAL A 284 6.00 20.92 3.20
CA VAL A 284 6.01 21.87 4.30
C VAL A 284 5.65 21.16 5.59
N PHE A 285 6.40 21.41 6.65
CA PHE A 285 6.12 20.91 8.00
C PHE A 285 5.49 22.02 8.87
N GLU A 286 4.82 21.64 9.97
CA GLU A 286 4.19 22.61 10.88
C GLU A 286 5.16 23.58 11.53
N ASP A 287 6.46 23.23 11.63
CA ASP A 287 7.52 24.11 12.08
C ASP A 287 7.95 25.16 11.04
N GLY A 288 7.29 25.20 9.89
CA GLY A 288 7.58 26.09 8.76
C GLY A 288 8.74 25.62 7.88
N SER A 289 9.43 24.53 8.21
CA SER A 289 10.51 24.00 7.37
C SER A 289 9.95 23.31 6.12
N VAL A 290 10.71 23.39 5.03
CA VAL A 290 10.48 22.59 3.82
C VAL A 290 11.52 21.47 3.81
N ARG A 291 11.07 20.23 3.72
CA ARG A 291 11.96 19.06 3.72
C ARG A 291 11.68 18.19 2.52
N GLU A 292 12.73 17.74 1.86
CA GLU A 292 12.65 16.69 0.87
C GLU A 292 12.80 15.34 1.57
N LEU A 293 11.76 14.52 1.47
CA LEU A 293 11.71 13.19 2.06
C LEU A 293 12.38 12.18 1.11
N TYR A 294 13.04 11.21 1.67
CA TYR A 294 13.73 10.18 0.90
C TYR A 294 12.71 9.29 0.16
N HIS A 295 11.65 8.87 0.86
CA HIS A 295 10.47 8.23 0.31
C HIS A 295 9.21 8.90 0.85
N PHE A 296 8.22 9.09 -0.02
CA PHE A 296 6.86 9.50 0.32
C PHE A 296 5.93 8.76 -0.64
N GLU A 297 5.48 7.57 -0.24
CA GLU A 297 4.83 6.62 -1.15
C GLU A 297 3.79 5.76 -0.44
N ARG A 298 3.19 4.81 -1.12
CA ARG A 298 2.10 3.99 -0.58
C ARG A 298 0.91 4.82 -0.09
N PRO A 299 0.35 5.70 -0.93
CA PRO A 299 -0.77 6.52 -0.52
C PRO A 299 -1.98 5.67 -0.19
N CYS A 300 -2.66 6.02 0.89
CA CYS A 300 -3.98 5.52 1.26
C CYS A 300 -4.79 6.72 1.76
N VAL A 301 -6.06 6.83 1.35
CA VAL A 301 -6.89 7.98 1.69
C VAL A 301 -8.03 7.53 2.58
N LEU A 302 -8.18 8.15 3.75
CA LEU A 302 -9.39 8.03 4.54
C LEU A 302 -10.46 8.93 3.95
N ILE A 303 -11.58 8.34 3.60
CA ILE A 303 -12.75 9.06 3.09
C ILE A 303 -13.76 9.21 4.23
N GLU A 304 -14.10 10.44 4.57
CA GLU A 304 -15.20 10.77 5.50
C GLU A 304 -16.26 11.59 4.77
N ASN A 305 -17.51 11.17 4.87
CA ASN A 305 -18.65 11.82 4.20
C ASN A 305 -18.46 11.98 2.66
N GLY A 306 -17.78 11.01 2.03
CA GLY A 306 -17.50 11.01 0.59
C GLY A 306 -16.34 11.91 0.16
N ILE A 307 -15.60 12.51 1.09
CA ILE A 307 -14.50 13.45 0.83
C ILE A 307 -13.20 12.92 1.44
N PRO A 308 -12.05 13.03 0.75
CA PRO A 308 -10.73 12.78 1.32
C PRO A 308 -10.48 13.63 2.57
N ALA A 309 -10.22 12.98 3.71
CA ALA A 309 -10.03 13.65 5.00
C ALA A 309 -8.61 13.52 5.54
N CYS A 310 -7.95 12.39 5.26
CA CYS A 310 -6.57 12.15 5.68
C CYS A 310 -5.83 11.31 4.64
N LEU A 311 -4.61 11.69 4.32
CA LEU A 311 -3.69 10.92 3.48
C LEU A 311 -2.70 10.19 4.39
N TYR A 312 -2.63 8.87 4.27
CA TYR A 312 -1.60 8.05 4.90
C TYR A 312 -0.58 7.66 3.87
N VAL A 313 0.70 7.80 4.22
CA VAL A 313 1.83 7.50 3.34
C VAL A 313 2.94 6.81 4.11
N ALA A 314 3.67 5.96 3.44
CA ALA A 314 4.92 5.43 3.95
C ALA A 314 6.04 6.44 3.68
N VAL A 315 6.72 6.86 4.74
CA VAL A 315 7.84 7.78 4.67
C VAL A 315 9.11 7.05 5.04
N GLY A 316 10.12 7.17 4.17
CA GLY A 316 11.48 6.77 4.46
C GLY A 316 12.38 7.98 4.67
N GLU A 317 13.27 7.88 5.63
CA GLU A 317 14.32 8.86 5.86
C GLU A 317 15.67 8.20 5.60
N GLY A 318 16.51 8.84 4.80
CA GLY A 318 17.86 8.37 4.50
C GLY A 318 18.83 8.56 5.68
N GLY A 319 19.92 7.80 5.69
CA GLY A 319 21.04 8.05 6.60
C GLY A 319 21.75 9.35 6.30
N ALA A 320 22.73 9.72 7.16
CA ALA A 320 23.48 10.97 7.05
C ALA A 320 24.18 11.17 5.69
N ASP A 321 24.53 10.06 5.02
CA ASP A 321 25.20 10.04 3.72
C ASP A 321 24.24 9.83 2.54
N ALA A 322 22.92 9.78 2.78
CA ALA A 322 21.93 9.61 1.74
C ALA A 322 21.72 10.91 0.98
N LEU A 323 21.98 10.91 -0.32
CA LEU A 323 21.78 12.07 -1.18
C LEU A 323 20.30 12.11 -1.63
N PRO A 324 19.57 13.20 -1.32
CA PRO A 324 18.14 13.33 -1.64
C PRO A 324 17.83 13.28 -3.14
N HIS A 325 18.84 13.55 -3.99
CA HIS A 325 18.67 13.74 -5.43
C HIS A 325 19.00 12.51 -6.28
N GLU A 326 19.69 11.53 -5.71
CA GLU A 326 19.95 10.26 -6.41
C GLU A 326 18.77 9.31 -6.24
N SER A 327 18.59 8.39 -7.18
CA SER A 327 17.53 7.40 -7.13
C SER A 327 17.50 6.76 -5.75
N ALA A 328 16.48 7.11 -4.95
CA ALA A 328 16.37 6.73 -3.55
C ALA A 328 16.48 5.21 -3.42
N SER A 329 17.63 4.74 -2.95
CA SER A 329 17.90 3.32 -2.74
C SER A 329 17.41 2.93 -1.36
N PHE A 330 16.50 1.97 -1.27
CA PHE A 330 16.08 1.39 0.00
C PHE A 330 17.25 0.88 0.87
N ALA A 331 18.43 0.66 0.26
CA ALA A 331 19.64 0.28 0.99
C ALA A 331 20.18 1.40 1.92
N GLN A 332 19.81 2.65 1.65
CA GLN A 332 20.27 3.82 2.42
C GLN A 332 19.24 4.31 3.46
N MET A 333 18.16 3.57 3.65
CA MET A 333 17.16 3.88 4.65
C MET A 333 17.72 3.79 6.08
N ALA A 334 17.51 4.82 6.87
CA ALA A 334 17.84 4.86 8.29
C ALA A 334 16.61 4.67 9.19
N SER A 335 15.46 5.21 8.77
CA SER A 335 14.20 5.06 9.48
C SER A 335 13.01 5.01 8.52
N SER A 336 11.90 4.51 9.03
CA SER A 336 10.62 4.53 8.31
C SER A 336 9.46 4.74 9.25
N ARG A 337 8.37 5.31 8.72
CA ARG A 337 7.11 5.48 9.43
C ARG A 337 5.93 5.49 8.47
N ASN A 338 4.74 5.26 9.01
CA ASN A 338 3.50 5.59 8.33
C ASN A 338 3.04 6.96 8.81
N GLN A 339 3.14 7.96 7.95
CA GLN A 339 2.79 9.34 8.23
C GLN A 339 1.33 9.59 7.88
N ALA A 340 0.57 10.18 8.81
CA ALA A 340 -0.74 10.72 8.52
C ALA A 340 -0.63 12.22 8.21
N VAL A 341 -1.29 12.64 7.14
CA VAL A 341 -1.33 14.04 6.68
C VAL A 341 -2.77 14.46 6.55
N LYS A 342 -3.17 15.46 7.33
CA LYS A 342 -4.53 16.00 7.25
C LYS A 342 -4.77 16.60 5.88
N LEU A 343 -5.96 16.37 5.34
CA LEU A 343 -6.47 16.99 4.13
C LEU A 343 -7.53 18.06 4.48
N ARG A 344 -7.69 19.07 3.59
CA ARG A 344 -8.68 20.14 3.74
C ARG A 344 -10.03 19.77 3.16
#